data_becc6fe87cdd48cf951f8dabdc455e5e
#
_entry.id   becc6fe87cdd48cf951f8dabdc455e5e
#
_cell.length_a   1.000
_cell.length_b   1.000
_cell.length_c   1.000
_cell.angle_alpha   90.00
_cell.angle_beta   90.00
_cell.angle_gamma   90.00
#
_symmetry.space_group_name_H-M   'P 1'
#
loop_
_entity.id
_entity.type
_entity.pdbx_description
1 polymer ?
#
loop_
_entity_poly.entity_id
_entity_poly.type
_entity_poly.pdbx_seq_one_letter_code
_entity_poly.pdbx_strand_id
1 'polypeptide(L)'
;MSKPNQEHKTIRYSARGKLMITGEYLALKGARSLAWPTLSKHHLELTSMPGPEGILIWNALDMEGKPWFDALFDTTNGIDIINASDEKVAYNLTSILHAAISLKGRNILQSASFQIETSIEWPMQWGMGSSSSLLVNIASWFQINPFELQQKTIGGSGYDIACALSDQPIIFQKSDQLMAARVHRPEILCEHGGLAYLGNKANTSDAIKNFEEKTKNIDLRTRIDLINRLTYHILDAKSVEHLIKAIEIHEETIGYLLDRDPIKKKAIPVL
;
A
#
# COMPACT_ATOMS: atom_id res chain seq x y z
N MET A 1 30.37 36.28 18.05
CA MET A 1 28.94 36.22 17.82
C MET A 1 28.61 34.77 17.43
N SER A 2 28.09 33.99 18.35
CA SER A 2 27.64 32.63 18.13
C SER A 2 26.43 32.63 17.22
N LYS A 3 26.50 31.93 16.06
CA LYS A 3 25.34 31.70 15.20
C LYS A 3 24.23 31.06 16.03
N PRO A 4 22.96 31.50 15.88
CA PRO A 4 21.87 30.86 16.57
C PRO A 4 21.81 29.38 16.17
N ASN A 5 21.65 28.53 17.18
CA ASN A 5 21.42 27.09 17.02
C ASN A 5 20.18 26.96 16.13
N GLN A 6 20.35 26.59 14.85
CA GLN A 6 19.21 26.25 13.98
C GLN A 6 18.67 24.94 14.51
N GLU A 7 17.56 24.98 15.24
CA GLU A 7 16.79 23.81 15.61
C GLU A 7 16.45 23.05 14.34
N HIS A 8 16.90 21.80 14.22
CA HIS A 8 16.57 20.92 13.13
C HIS A 8 15.08 20.63 13.19
N LYS A 9 14.31 21.23 12.27
CA LYS A 9 12.89 20.96 12.19
C LYS A 9 12.65 19.59 11.59
N THR A 10 12.22 18.63 12.40
CA THR A 10 11.78 17.32 11.95
C THR A 10 10.27 17.33 11.73
N ILE A 11 9.83 16.85 10.57
CA ILE A 11 8.41 16.67 10.22
C ILE A 11 8.17 15.18 10.07
N ARG A 12 7.08 14.67 10.67
CA ARG A 12 6.70 13.26 10.58
C ARG A 12 5.40 13.08 9.81
N TYR A 13 5.43 12.19 8.84
CA TYR A 13 4.28 11.68 8.12
C TYR A 13 4.04 10.23 8.51
N SER A 14 2.81 9.76 8.43
CA SER A 14 2.50 8.36 8.69
C SER A 14 1.28 7.89 7.91
N ALA A 15 1.36 6.68 7.38
CA ALA A 15 0.27 6.01 6.68
C ALA A 15 0.06 4.62 7.26
N ARG A 16 -1.16 4.11 7.21
CA ARG A 16 -1.50 2.78 7.74
C ARG A 16 -1.13 1.68 6.75
N GLY A 17 -0.89 0.49 7.27
CA GLY A 17 -0.92 -0.72 6.47
C GLY A 17 -2.36 -1.06 6.04
N LYS A 18 -2.50 -2.06 5.18
CA LYS A 18 -3.80 -2.46 4.65
C LYS A 18 -3.96 -3.98 4.59
N LEU A 19 -5.19 -4.41 4.79
CA LEU A 19 -5.65 -5.77 4.52
C LEU A 19 -6.79 -5.69 3.52
N MET A 20 -6.75 -6.50 2.48
CA MET A 20 -7.87 -6.70 1.58
C MET A 20 -8.68 -7.88 2.10
N ILE A 21 -9.97 -7.66 2.36
CA ILE A 21 -10.87 -8.69 2.88
C ILE A 21 -11.66 -9.33 1.74
N THR A 22 -12.08 -8.52 0.74
CA THR A 22 -12.81 -9.00 -0.43
C THR A 22 -12.37 -8.28 -1.69
N GLY A 23 -12.62 -8.88 -2.85
CA GLY A 23 -12.51 -8.23 -4.15
C GLY A 23 -11.12 -8.33 -4.80
N GLU A 24 -10.26 -9.28 -4.38
CA GLU A 24 -8.95 -9.52 -4.95
C GLU A 24 -9.02 -9.58 -6.48
N TYR A 25 -8.07 -8.94 -7.15
CA TYR A 25 -7.99 -8.81 -8.62
C TYR A 25 -9.20 -8.16 -9.28
N LEU A 26 -10.45 -8.53 -8.89
CA LEU A 26 -11.68 -7.98 -9.46
C LEU A 26 -11.87 -6.48 -9.13
N ALA A 27 -11.20 -5.97 -8.10
CA ALA A 27 -11.12 -4.53 -7.83
C ALA A 27 -10.53 -3.75 -9.02
N LEU A 28 -9.62 -4.35 -9.78
CA LEU A 28 -9.05 -3.76 -11.01
C LEU A 28 -10.11 -3.62 -12.11
N LYS A 29 -11.17 -4.44 -12.07
CA LYS A 29 -12.27 -4.50 -13.04
C LYS A 29 -13.56 -3.84 -12.51
N GLY A 30 -13.47 -3.09 -11.40
CA GLY A 30 -14.57 -2.31 -10.84
C GLY A 30 -15.44 -3.02 -9.81
N ALA A 31 -15.02 -4.19 -9.32
CA ALA A 31 -15.69 -4.81 -8.18
C ALA A 31 -15.47 -3.99 -6.90
N ARG A 32 -16.44 -4.02 -6.01
CA ARG A 32 -16.31 -3.49 -4.65
C ARG A 32 -15.37 -4.35 -3.83
N SER A 33 -14.52 -3.69 -3.08
CA SER A 33 -13.54 -4.32 -2.20
C SER A 33 -13.74 -3.83 -0.78
N LEU A 34 -13.83 -4.73 0.18
CA LEU A 34 -13.72 -4.40 1.59
C LEU A 34 -12.24 -4.41 1.96
N ALA A 35 -11.73 -3.27 2.37
CA ALA A 35 -10.36 -3.11 2.81
C ALA A 35 -10.30 -2.60 4.24
N TRP A 36 -9.31 -3.08 4.98
CA TRP A 36 -9.17 -2.77 6.40
C TRP A 36 -7.80 -2.16 6.68
N PRO A 37 -7.73 -0.89 7.15
CA PRO A 37 -6.48 -0.28 7.56
C PRO A 37 -5.98 -0.93 8.86
N THR A 38 -4.69 -1.19 8.93
CA THR A 38 -4.07 -1.72 10.15
C THR A 38 -3.90 -0.62 11.20
N LEU A 39 -3.74 -1.02 12.46
CA LEU A 39 -3.33 -0.07 13.50
C LEU A 39 -1.86 0.32 13.32
N SER A 40 -1.04 -0.63 12.88
CA SER A 40 0.38 -0.41 12.58
C SER A 40 0.56 0.54 11.41
N LYS A 41 1.63 1.35 11.46
CA LYS A 41 1.91 2.44 10.53
C LYS A 41 3.29 2.30 9.89
N HIS A 42 3.42 2.93 8.75
CA HIS A 42 4.67 3.25 8.08
C HIS A 42 4.93 4.73 8.29
N HIS A 43 6.04 5.07 8.88
CA HIS A 43 6.44 6.44 9.19
C HIS A 43 7.46 6.94 8.17
N LEU A 44 7.47 8.24 7.94
CA LEU A 44 8.50 8.97 7.23
C LEU A 44 8.84 10.22 8.03
N GLU A 45 10.05 10.29 8.52
CA GLU A 45 10.59 11.45 9.21
C GLU A 45 11.52 12.22 8.28
N LEU A 46 11.23 13.50 8.12
CA LEU A 46 11.96 14.44 7.29
C LEU A 46 12.69 15.43 8.18
N THR A 47 14.01 15.46 8.11
CA THR A 47 14.84 16.44 8.80
C THR A 47 15.63 17.27 7.78
N SER A 48 15.49 18.61 7.87
CA SER A 48 16.31 19.51 7.08
C SER A 48 17.73 19.54 7.65
N MET A 49 18.73 19.39 6.78
CA MET A 49 20.14 19.40 7.17
C MET A 49 20.79 20.76 6.87
N PRO A 50 21.67 21.28 7.74
CA PRO A 50 22.54 22.39 7.41
C PRO A 50 23.65 21.92 6.47
N GLY A 51 24.08 22.77 5.58
CA GLY A 51 25.20 22.45 4.67
C GLY A 51 24.88 22.77 3.22
N PRO A 52 25.57 22.13 2.26
CA PRO A 52 25.31 22.35 0.84
C PRO A 52 23.88 21.90 0.49
N GLU A 53 23.25 22.61 -0.43
CA GLU A 53 21.93 22.26 -0.97
C GLU A 53 22.04 21.01 -1.88
N GLY A 54 20.94 20.33 -2.08
CA GLY A 54 20.83 19.25 -3.07
C GLY A 54 21.37 17.89 -2.63
N ILE A 55 21.43 17.61 -1.33
CA ILE A 55 21.76 16.27 -0.80
C ILE A 55 20.53 15.65 -0.17
N LEU A 56 20.23 14.41 -0.54
CA LEU A 56 19.18 13.61 0.08
C LEU A 56 19.78 12.31 0.63
N ILE A 57 19.73 12.15 1.95
CA ILE A 57 20.07 10.91 2.63
C ILE A 57 18.77 10.17 2.93
N TRP A 58 18.70 8.90 2.57
CA TRP A 58 17.54 8.04 2.84
C TRP A 58 17.95 6.82 3.65
N ASN A 59 17.32 6.61 4.79
CA ASN A 59 17.48 5.43 5.64
C ASN A 59 16.12 4.76 5.81
N ALA A 60 16.06 3.45 5.62
CA ALA A 60 14.85 2.68 5.84
C ALA A 60 15.09 1.60 6.90
N LEU A 61 14.25 1.63 7.94
CA LEU A 61 14.30 0.73 9.07
C LEU A 61 13.17 -0.30 9.00
N ASP A 62 13.46 -1.52 9.44
CA ASP A 62 12.45 -2.56 9.64
C ASP A 62 11.68 -2.35 10.96
N MET A 63 10.78 -3.29 11.30
CA MET A 63 9.98 -3.22 12.53
C MET A 63 10.81 -3.36 13.82
N GLU A 64 12.04 -3.85 13.73
CA GLU A 64 12.98 -3.97 14.86
C GLU A 64 13.91 -2.75 14.98
N GLY A 65 13.75 -1.78 14.06
CA GLY A 65 14.60 -0.58 13.98
C GLY A 65 15.96 -0.86 13.32
N LYS A 66 16.12 -1.99 12.62
CA LYS A 66 17.36 -2.32 11.89
C LYS A 66 17.33 -1.72 10.50
N PRO A 67 18.43 -1.07 10.06
CA PRO A 67 18.56 -0.60 8.68
C PRO A 67 18.47 -1.80 7.71
N TRP A 68 17.60 -1.70 6.70
CA TRP A 68 17.51 -2.68 5.62
C TRP A 68 17.80 -2.07 4.25
N PHE A 69 17.71 -0.73 4.14
CA PHE A 69 18.07 0.01 2.94
C PHE A 69 18.58 1.39 3.33
N ASP A 70 19.65 1.83 2.67
CA ASP A 70 20.15 3.19 2.74
C ASP A 70 20.59 3.66 1.35
N ALA A 71 20.50 4.97 1.11
CA ALA A 71 20.94 5.59 -0.12
C ALA A 71 21.30 7.06 0.09
N LEU A 72 22.22 7.54 -0.74
CA LEU A 72 22.63 8.92 -0.87
C LEU A 72 22.37 9.39 -2.30
N PHE A 73 21.71 10.53 -2.45
CA PHE A 73 21.37 11.12 -3.75
C PHE A 73 21.90 12.54 -3.85
N ASP A 74 22.34 12.91 -5.05
CA ASP A 74 22.47 14.30 -5.49
C ASP A 74 21.14 14.74 -6.12
N THR A 75 20.59 15.85 -5.62
CA THR A 75 19.32 16.39 -6.08
C THR A 75 19.46 17.79 -6.70
N THR A 76 20.68 18.24 -7.00
CA THR A 76 20.97 19.56 -7.57
C THR A 76 20.40 19.75 -8.97
N ASN A 77 20.56 18.75 -9.85
CA ASN A 77 20.15 18.81 -11.27
C ASN A 77 19.14 17.71 -11.66
N GLY A 78 18.55 17.04 -10.69
CA GLY A 78 17.67 15.90 -10.89
C GLY A 78 17.64 15.06 -9.62
N ILE A 79 17.71 13.75 -9.74
CA ILE A 79 17.95 12.82 -8.63
C ILE A 79 18.93 11.77 -9.13
N ASP A 80 20.18 11.93 -8.79
CA ASP A 80 21.25 11.01 -9.16
C ASP A 80 21.67 10.18 -7.94
N ILE A 81 21.78 8.87 -8.12
CA ILE A 81 22.22 7.95 -7.06
C ILE A 81 23.73 8.09 -6.91
N ILE A 82 24.20 8.59 -5.75
CA ILE A 82 25.62 8.62 -5.42
C ILE A 82 26.05 7.26 -4.87
N ASN A 83 25.25 6.70 -3.95
CA ASN A 83 25.51 5.41 -3.32
C ASN A 83 24.19 4.80 -2.84
N ALA A 84 24.07 3.46 -2.83
CA ALA A 84 22.93 2.76 -2.28
C ALA A 84 23.32 1.34 -1.86
N SER A 85 22.73 0.84 -0.79
CA SER A 85 22.88 -0.55 -0.33
C SER A 85 22.14 -1.57 -1.23
N ASP A 86 21.12 -1.12 -2.00
CA ASP A 86 20.40 -1.88 -3.02
C ASP A 86 20.04 -0.94 -4.19
N GLU A 87 20.69 -1.15 -5.34
CA GLU A 87 20.48 -0.32 -6.53
C GLU A 87 19.04 -0.40 -7.06
N LYS A 88 18.40 -1.57 -7.02
CA LYS A 88 17.03 -1.74 -7.53
C LYS A 88 16.03 -0.98 -6.67
N VAL A 89 16.20 -1.00 -5.36
CA VAL A 89 15.38 -0.22 -4.42
C VAL A 89 15.63 1.27 -4.66
N ALA A 90 16.87 1.69 -4.83
CA ALA A 90 17.23 3.08 -5.11
C ALA A 90 16.61 3.59 -6.42
N TYR A 91 16.67 2.82 -7.52
CA TYR A 91 16.02 3.17 -8.79
C TYR A 91 14.50 3.30 -8.66
N ASN A 92 13.84 2.39 -7.93
CA ASN A 92 12.40 2.49 -7.68
C ASN A 92 12.07 3.76 -6.88
N LEU A 93 12.84 4.07 -5.86
CA LEU A 93 12.68 5.28 -5.06
C LEU A 93 12.89 6.54 -5.89
N THR A 94 13.95 6.59 -6.70
CA THR A 94 14.22 7.68 -7.63
C THR A 94 13.05 7.91 -8.59
N SER A 95 12.47 6.84 -9.15
CA SER A 95 11.30 6.92 -10.03
C SER A 95 10.08 7.54 -9.32
N ILE A 96 9.85 7.18 -8.07
CA ILE A 96 8.75 7.73 -7.24
C ILE A 96 8.99 9.22 -6.98
N LEU A 97 10.22 9.60 -6.60
CA LEU A 97 10.57 11.00 -6.31
C LEU A 97 10.49 11.87 -7.57
N HIS A 98 10.93 11.39 -8.74
CA HIS A 98 10.75 12.09 -10.01
C HIS A 98 9.28 12.31 -10.36
N ALA A 99 8.43 11.29 -10.17
CA ALA A 99 6.99 11.43 -10.36
C ALA A 99 6.39 12.46 -9.39
N ALA A 100 6.84 12.46 -8.14
CA ALA A 100 6.40 13.43 -7.13
C ALA A 100 6.81 14.86 -7.49
N ILE A 101 8.06 15.09 -7.94
CA ILE A 101 8.54 16.37 -8.45
C ILE A 101 7.69 16.85 -9.64
N SER A 102 7.46 15.95 -10.61
CA SER A 102 6.64 16.22 -11.79
C SER A 102 5.21 16.67 -11.41
N LEU A 103 4.58 15.98 -10.46
CA LEU A 103 3.24 16.32 -9.97
C LEU A 103 3.23 17.63 -9.17
N LYS A 104 4.28 17.90 -8.40
CA LYS A 104 4.43 19.15 -7.65
C LYS A 104 4.66 20.35 -8.57
N GLY A 105 5.20 20.14 -9.76
CA GLY A 105 5.57 21.19 -10.72
C GLY A 105 6.83 21.96 -10.35
N ARG A 106 7.55 21.56 -9.31
CA ARG A 106 8.85 22.12 -8.91
C ARG A 106 9.68 21.10 -8.12
N ASN A 107 10.99 21.17 -8.27
CA ASN A 107 11.90 20.34 -7.47
C ASN A 107 12.17 20.99 -6.10
N ILE A 108 11.48 20.51 -5.07
CA ILE A 108 11.65 21.00 -3.69
C ILE A 108 12.94 20.49 -3.04
N LEU A 109 13.60 19.51 -3.65
CA LEU A 109 14.84 18.90 -3.12
C LEU A 109 16.08 19.69 -3.47
N GLN A 110 16.03 20.60 -4.47
CA GLN A 110 17.18 21.41 -4.87
C GLN A 110 17.51 22.52 -3.89
N SER A 111 16.52 23.03 -3.14
CA SER A 111 16.67 24.23 -2.30
C SER A 111 17.13 23.94 -0.87
N ALA A 112 17.38 22.67 -0.53
CA ALA A 112 17.84 22.26 0.78
C ALA A 112 18.39 20.83 0.72
N SER A 113 19.12 20.42 1.74
CA SER A 113 19.48 19.02 1.97
C SER A 113 18.59 18.41 3.03
N PHE A 114 18.24 17.13 2.82
CA PHE A 114 17.30 16.42 3.66
C PHE A 114 17.86 15.07 4.10
N GLN A 115 17.58 14.71 5.35
CA GLN A 115 17.67 13.36 5.83
C GLN A 115 16.27 12.80 6.01
N ILE A 116 16.01 11.67 5.37
CA ILE A 116 14.75 10.91 5.49
C ILE A 116 15.06 9.64 6.26
N GLU A 117 14.23 9.37 7.26
CA GLU A 117 14.18 8.07 7.89
C GLU A 117 12.77 7.50 7.72
N THR A 118 12.67 6.28 7.20
CA THR A 118 11.40 5.54 7.15
C THR A 118 11.47 4.35 8.08
N SER A 119 10.37 4.09 8.81
CA SER A 119 10.23 2.93 9.69
C SER A 119 8.86 2.30 9.56
N ILE A 120 8.80 0.98 9.65
CA ILE A 120 7.58 0.20 9.44
C ILE A 120 7.28 -0.66 10.66
N GLU A 121 6.03 -0.68 11.11
CA GLU A 121 5.60 -1.38 12.34
C GLU A 121 5.10 -2.82 12.09
N TRP A 122 5.41 -3.41 10.94
CA TRP A 122 5.07 -4.81 10.61
C TRP A 122 6.17 -5.48 9.79
N PRO A 123 6.28 -6.80 9.78
CA PRO A 123 7.22 -7.51 8.92
C PRO A 123 6.95 -7.22 7.44
N MET A 124 7.95 -6.74 6.69
CA MET A 124 7.79 -6.33 5.28
C MET A 124 7.25 -7.43 4.37
N GLN A 125 7.54 -8.69 4.71
CA GLN A 125 7.07 -9.86 3.98
C GLN A 125 5.58 -10.16 4.16
N TRP A 126 4.88 -9.54 5.11
CA TRP A 126 3.46 -9.79 5.34
C TRP A 126 2.54 -9.21 4.26
N GLY A 127 3.06 -8.38 3.35
CA GLY A 127 2.27 -7.87 2.23
C GLY A 127 1.22 -6.83 2.63
N MET A 128 1.40 -6.19 3.78
CA MET A 128 0.44 -5.22 4.34
C MET A 128 0.53 -3.82 3.72
N GLY A 129 1.08 -3.69 2.51
CA GLY A 129 1.03 -2.44 1.73
C GLY A 129 2.16 -1.45 2.02
N SER A 130 3.40 -1.92 2.25
CA SER A 130 4.56 -1.05 2.45
C SER A 130 4.78 -0.04 1.32
N SER A 131 4.58 -0.45 0.06
CA SER A 131 4.74 0.46 -1.09
C SER A 131 3.68 1.57 -1.09
N SER A 132 2.40 1.22 -0.91
CA SER A 132 1.31 2.20 -0.90
C SER A 132 1.39 3.17 0.27
N SER A 133 1.75 2.69 1.46
CA SER A 133 1.96 3.57 2.62
C SER A 133 3.15 4.51 2.42
N LEU A 134 4.23 4.05 1.76
CA LEU A 134 5.34 4.92 1.36
C LEU A 134 4.88 6.01 0.38
N LEU A 135 4.11 5.65 -0.65
CA LEU A 135 3.55 6.61 -1.61
C LEU A 135 2.67 7.66 -0.92
N VAL A 136 1.84 7.27 0.05
CA VAL A 136 1.02 8.21 0.83
C VAL A 136 1.89 9.16 1.64
N ASN A 137 2.96 8.67 2.27
CA ASN A 137 3.89 9.51 3.04
C ASN A 137 4.63 10.49 2.13
N ILE A 138 5.16 10.03 0.98
CA ILE A 138 5.83 10.91 0.00
C ILE A 138 4.85 11.93 -0.58
N ALA A 139 3.63 11.51 -0.92
CA ALA A 139 2.60 12.43 -1.42
C ALA A 139 2.24 13.51 -0.40
N SER A 140 2.17 13.15 0.89
CA SER A 140 1.96 14.09 1.99
C SER A 140 3.12 15.08 2.12
N TRP A 141 4.37 14.61 2.03
CA TRP A 141 5.55 15.45 2.03
C TRP A 141 5.54 16.44 0.87
N PHE A 142 5.28 15.97 -0.35
CA PHE A 142 5.21 16.82 -1.55
C PHE A 142 3.91 17.61 -1.65
N GLN A 143 2.90 17.34 -0.81
CA GLN A 143 1.56 17.94 -0.89
C GLN A 143 0.93 17.76 -2.28
N ILE A 144 0.90 16.53 -2.76
CA ILE A 144 0.35 16.09 -4.05
C ILE A 144 -0.70 15.00 -3.84
N ASN A 145 -1.45 14.68 -4.89
CA ASN A 145 -2.44 13.61 -4.85
C ASN A 145 -1.77 12.22 -4.86
N PRO A 146 -1.91 11.38 -3.82
CA PRO A 146 -1.28 10.06 -3.76
C PRO A 146 -1.83 9.08 -4.80
N PHE A 147 -3.06 9.23 -5.26
CA PHE A 147 -3.61 8.41 -6.34
C PHE A 147 -2.95 8.71 -7.68
N GLU A 148 -2.69 9.99 -7.97
CA GLU A 148 -1.95 10.40 -9.18
C GLU A 148 -0.50 9.91 -9.12
N LEU A 149 0.15 9.99 -7.95
CA LEU A 149 1.49 9.46 -7.75
C LEU A 149 1.52 7.95 -7.99
N GLN A 150 0.54 7.20 -7.46
CA GLN A 150 0.43 5.77 -7.69
C GLN A 150 0.28 5.44 -9.17
N GLN A 151 -0.60 6.14 -9.89
CA GLN A 151 -0.83 5.88 -11.32
C GLN A 151 0.42 6.15 -12.17
N LYS A 152 1.23 7.16 -11.81
CA LYS A 152 2.48 7.50 -12.50
C LYS A 152 3.64 6.54 -12.16
N THR A 153 3.51 5.70 -11.12
CA THR A 153 4.60 4.85 -10.62
C THR A 153 4.26 3.37 -10.67
N ILE A 154 3.61 2.85 -9.64
CA ILE A 154 3.35 1.40 -9.50
C ILE A 154 2.02 0.96 -10.11
N GLY A 155 1.14 1.90 -10.48
CA GLY A 155 -0.20 1.60 -10.99
C GLY A 155 -1.11 0.94 -9.96
N GLY A 156 -2.15 0.26 -10.44
CA GLY A 156 -3.08 -0.49 -9.61
C GLY A 156 -4.48 0.10 -9.56
N SER A 157 -5.33 -0.44 -8.67
CA SER A 157 -6.73 0.02 -8.54
C SER A 157 -6.87 1.29 -7.71
N GLY A 158 -5.96 1.53 -6.76
CA GLY A 158 -6.02 2.64 -5.80
C GLY A 158 -6.61 2.26 -4.44
N TYR A 159 -7.15 1.03 -4.27
CA TYR A 159 -7.76 0.63 -3.00
C TYR A 159 -6.78 0.70 -1.82
N ASP A 160 -5.54 0.34 -2.06
CA ASP A 160 -4.46 0.32 -1.08
C ASP A 160 -4.06 1.74 -0.63
N ILE A 161 -4.06 2.71 -1.53
CA ILE A 161 -3.90 4.14 -1.18
C ILE A 161 -5.10 4.61 -0.37
N ALA A 162 -6.34 4.33 -0.82
CA ALA A 162 -7.54 4.73 -0.10
C ALA A 162 -7.58 4.13 1.31
N CYS A 163 -7.17 2.87 1.46
CA CYS A 163 -7.09 2.19 2.75
C CYS A 163 -6.00 2.79 3.64
N ALA A 164 -4.80 3.07 3.10
CA ALA A 164 -3.70 3.67 3.86
C ALA A 164 -4.00 5.08 4.39
N LEU A 165 -4.89 5.81 3.72
CA LEU A 165 -5.41 7.13 4.14
C LEU A 165 -6.55 7.04 5.16
N SER A 166 -7.19 5.89 5.32
CA SER A 166 -8.34 5.72 6.21
C SER A 166 -7.92 5.30 7.62
N ASP A 167 -8.76 5.64 8.59
CA ASP A 167 -8.69 5.17 9.98
C ASP A 167 -9.75 4.11 10.30
N GLN A 168 -10.64 3.83 9.35
CA GLN A 168 -11.75 2.87 9.46
C GLN A 168 -11.76 1.95 8.24
N PRO A 169 -12.41 0.77 8.32
CA PRO A 169 -12.66 -0.06 7.16
C PRO A 169 -13.35 0.74 6.05
N ILE A 170 -13.01 0.43 4.80
CA ILE A 170 -13.60 1.09 3.63
C ILE A 170 -14.17 0.06 2.66
N ILE A 171 -15.26 0.43 1.99
CA ILE A 171 -15.60 -0.15 0.70
C ILE A 171 -15.02 0.75 -0.37
N PHE A 172 -14.18 0.17 -1.20
CA PHE A 172 -13.56 0.82 -2.35
C PHE A 172 -14.12 0.27 -3.65
N GLN A 173 -14.35 1.14 -4.62
CA GLN A 173 -14.71 0.76 -5.99
C GLN A 173 -13.98 1.65 -6.99
N LYS A 174 -13.30 1.02 -7.95
CA LYS A 174 -12.74 1.70 -9.11
C LYS A 174 -13.83 1.85 -10.17
N SER A 175 -14.23 3.08 -10.45
CA SER A 175 -15.11 3.46 -11.55
C SER A 175 -14.49 4.67 -12.26
N ASP A 176 -15.25 5.40 -13.08
CA ASP A 176 -14.79 6.66 -13.70
C ASP A 176 -14.30 7.66 -12.65
N GLN A 177 -14.91 7.61 -11.46
CA GLN A 177 -14.41 8.29 -10.26
C GLN A 177 -14.08 7.24 -9.20
N LEU A 178 -12.91 7.37 -8.54
CA LEU A 178 -12.55 6.52 -7.42
C LEU A 178 -13.53 6.76 -6.27
N MET A 179 -14.20 5.71 -5.83
CA MET A 179 -15.11 5.77 -4.69
C MET A 179 -14.51 4.99 -3.52
N ALA A 180 -14.35 5.67 -2.39
CA ALA A 180 -13.95 5.06 -1.14
C ALA A 180 -14.87 5.57 -0.02
N ALA A 181 -15.69 4.69 0.54
CA ALA A 181 -16.61 5.03 1.62
C ALA A 181 -16.17 4.31 2.90
N ARG A 182 -16.06 5.05 4.00
CA ARG A 182 -15.89 4.47 5.34
C ARG A 182 -17.12 3.65 5.69
N VAL A 183 -16.90 2.50 6.29
CA VAL A 183 -17.96 1.59 6.74
C VAL A 183 -17.71 1.20 8.19
N HIS A 184 -18.75 0.66 8.85
CA HIS A 184 -18.63 0.14 10.20
C HIS A 184 -17.68 -1.08 10.23
N ARG A 185 -17.20 -1.41 11.41
CA ARG A 185 -16.39 -2.62 11.61
C ARG A 185 -17.28 -3.86 11.47
N PRO A 186 -16.87 -4.85 10.68
CA PRO A 186 -17.63 -6.11 10.58
C PRO A 186 -17.47 -6.90 11.89
N GLU A 187 -18.45 -6.77 12.80
CA GLU A 187 -18.37 -7.26 14.19
C GLU A 187 -18.04 -8.75 14.25
N ILE A 188 -18.79 -9.60 13.54
CA ILE A 188 -18.57 -11.05 13.55
C ILE A 188 -17.15 -11.41 13.04
N LEU A 189 -16.68 -10.73 12.00
CA LEU A 189 -15.32 -10.94 11.51
C LEU A 189 -14.27 -10.48 12.53
N CYS A 190 -14.52 -9.41 13.28
CA CYS A 190 -13.61 -8.93 14.33
C CYS A 190 -13.53 -9.89 15.51
N GLU A 191 -14.65 -10.51 15.89
CA GLU A 191 -14.75 -11.38 17.06
C GLU A 191 -14.21 -12.79 16.79
N HIS A 192 -14.41 -13.29 15.56
CA HIS A 192 -14.14 -14.69 15.20
C HIS A 192 -13.09 -14.86 14.10
N GLY A 193 -12.65 -13.77 13.46
CA GLY A 193 -11.64 -13.79 12.41
C GLY A 193 -10.22 -13.71 12.97
N GLY A 194 -9.27 -14.26 12.20
CA GLY A 194 -7.85 -14.18 12.49
C GLY A 194 -7.03 -14.05 11.21
N LEU A 195 -5.78 -13.65 11.34
CA LEU A 195 -4.83 -13.55 10.24
C LEU A 195 -3.78 -14.64 10.38
N ALA A 196 -3.60 -15.44 9.33
CA ALA A 196 -2.53 -16.43 9.26
C ALA A 196 -1.52 -16.00 8.17
N TYR A 197 -0.24 -15.89 8.55
CA TYR A 197 0.83 -15.65 7.59
C TYR A 197 1.22 -16.95 6.92
N LEU A 198 1.13 -16.99 5.59
CA LEU A 198 1.35 -18.21 4.79
C LEU A 198 2.82 -18.40 4.36
N GLY A 199 3.74 -17.58 4.84
CA GLY A 199 5.18 -17.71 4.58
C GLY A 199 5.68 -17.14 3.26
N ASN A 200 4.80 -16.79 2.31
CA ASN A 200 5.18 -16.30 0.98
C ASN A 200 4.48 -14.99 0.64
N LYS A 201 5.26 -13.97 0.28
CA LYS A 201 4.74 -12.76 -0.35
C LYS A 201 4.64 -12.99 -1.85
N ALA A 202 3.43 -12.97 -2.40
CA ALA A 202 3.25 -13.03 -3.85
C ALA A 202 3.77 -11.74 -4.51
N ASN A 203 4.40 -11.89 -5.69
CA ASN A 203 4.70 -10.73 -6.52
C ASN A 203 3.38 -10.22 -7.12
N THR A 204 2.92 -9.07 -6.65
CA THR A 204 1.63 -8.49 -7.04
C THR A 204 1.56 -8.21 -8.54
N SER A 205 2.65 -7.73 -9.17
CA SER A 205 2.67 -7.39 -10.60
C SER A 205 2.50 -8.64 -11.47
N ASP A 206 3.17 -9.74 -11.14
CA ASP A 206 3.06 -10.99 -11.90
C ASP A 206 1.69 -11.64 -11.71
N ALA A 207 1.15 -11.56 -10.49
CA ALA A 207 -0.17 -12.07 -10.19
C ALA A 207 -1.28 -11.29 -10.93
N ILE A 208 -1.16 -9.98 -11.06
CA ILE A 208 -2.08 -9.13 -11.83
C ILE A 208 -1.99 -9.49 -13.32
N LYS A 209 -0.79 -9.59 -13.90
CA LYS A 209 -0.61 -9.97 -15.31
C LYS A 209 -1.24 -11.32 -15.62
N ASN A 210 -0.99 -12.31 -14.77
CA ASN A 210 -1.57 -13.66 -14.92
C ASN A 210 -3.12 -13.63 -14.84
N PHE A 211 -3.67 -12.83 -13.93
CA PHE A 211 -5.13 -12.63 -13.84
C PHE A 211 -5.67 -11.98 -15.11
N GLU A 212 -5.03 -10.93 -15.65
CA GLU A 212 -5.45 -10.23 -16.85
C GLU A 212 -5.42 -11.14 -18.09
N GLU A 213 -4.37 -11.94 -18.24
CA GLU A 213 -4.25 -12.92 -19.33
C GLU A 213 -5.35 -13.98 -19.26
N LYS A 214 -5.58 -14.56 -18.07
CA LYS A 214 -6.61 -15.59 -17.87
C LYS A 214 -8.03 -15.06 -18.07
N THR A 215 -8.29 -13.81 -17.75
CA THR A 215 -9.63 -13.24 -17.81
C THR A 215 -9.93 -12.45 -19.10
N LYS A 216 -8.96 -12.35 -20.01
CA LYS A 216 -9.05 -11.53 -21.23
C LYS A 216 -10.34 -11.77 -22.06
N ASN A 217 -10.80 -13.02 -22.12
CA ASN A 217 -11.96 -13.44 -22.90
C ASN A 217 -13.15 -13.87 -22.03
N ILE A 218 -13.14 -13.55 -20.74
CA ILE A 218 -14.19 -13.93 -19.80
C ILE A 218 -15.06 -12.72 -19.51
N ASP A 219 -16.39 -12.89 -19.62
CA ASP A 219 -17.34 -11.90 -19.12
C ASP A 219 -17.34 -11.94 -17.57
N LEU A 220 -16.83 -10.90 -16.97
CA LEU A 220 -16.67 -10.80 -15.52
C LEU A 220 -17.89 -10.19 -14.82
N ARG A 221 -18.92 -9.67 -15.55
CA ARG A 221 -20.03 -8.93 -14.96
C ARG A 221 -20.75 -9.71 -13.85
N THR A 222 -21.14 -10.94 -14.12
CA THR A 222 -21.83 -11.79 -13.12
C THR A 222 -20.97 -12.05 -11.89
N ARG A 223 -19.64 -12.22 -12.07
CA ARG A 223 -18.70 -12.44 -10.96
C ARG A 223 -18.47 -11.18 -10.15
N ILE A 224 -18.36 -10.03 -10.81
CA ILE A 224 -18.28 -8.72 -10.15
C ILE A 224 -19.52 -8.48 -9.30
N ASP A 225 -20.74 -8.75 -9.84
CA ASP A 225 -21.98 -8.61 -9.10
C ASP A 225 -22.09 -9.56 -7.91
N LEU A 226 -21.57 -10.78 -8.07
CA LEU A 226 -21.50 -11.73 -6.95
C LEU A 226 -20.55 -11.23 -5.86
N ILE A 227 -19.32 -10.84 -6.20
CA ILE A 227 -18.36 -10.29 -5.24
C ILE A 227 -18.90 -9.04 -4.56
N ASN A 228 -19.56 -8.15 -5.30
CA ASN A 228 -20.20 -6.97 -4.72
C ASN A 228 -21.22 -7.33 -3.64
N ARG A 229 -22.06 -8.34 -3.87
CA ARG A 229 -23.01 -8.84 -2.88
C ARG A 229 -22.32 -9.49 -1.69
N LEU A 230 -21.35 -10.36 -1.94
CA LEU A 230 -20.58 -11.04 -0.88
C LEU A 230 -19.83 -10.05 0.00
N THR A 231 -19.31 -8.96 -0.56
CA THR A 231 -18.66 -7.88 0.19
C THR A 231 -19.60 -7.32 1.27
N TYR A 232 -20.88 -7.06 0.94
CA TYR A 232 -21.84 -6.61 1.93
C TYR A 232 -22.31 -7.74 2.88
N HIS A 233 -22.43 -8.98 2.39
CA HIS A 233 -22.75 -10.11 3.26
C HIS A 233 -21.66 -10.34 4.33
N ILE A 234 -20.39 -10.16 3.98
CA ILE A 234 -19.28 -10.25 4.92
C ILE A 234 -19.28 -9.06 5.90
N LEU A 235 -19.52 -7.84 5.39
CA LEU A 235 -19.58 -6.63 6.21
C LEU A 235 -20.69 -6.71 7.26
N ASP A 236 -21.88 -7.17 6.85
CA ASP A 236 -23.11 -7.16 7.64
C ASP A 236 -23.47 -8.55 8.21
N ALA A 237 -22.53 -9.50 8.24
CA ALA A 237 -22.78 -10.84 8.75
C ALA A 237 -23.37 -10.81 10.17
N LYS A 238 -24.41 -11.59 10.42
CA LYS A 238 -25.11 -11.66 11.71
C LYS A 238 -24.81 -12.95 12.47
N SER A 239 -24.12 -13.90 11.86
CA SER A 239 -23.64 -15.12 12.51
C SER A 239 -22.36 -15.61 11.85
N VAL A 240 -21.64 -16.46 12.57
CA VAL A 240 -20.39 -17.07 12.08
C VAL A 240 -20.66 -17.96 10.86
N GLU A 241 -21.77 -18.69 10.85
CA GLU A 241 -22.15 -19.57 9.73
C GLU A 241 -22.38 -18.75 8.45
N HIS A 242 -23.06 -17.61 8.55
CA HIS A 242 -23.27 -16.71 7.41
C HIS A 242 -21.97 -16.11 6.91
N LEU A 243 -21.07 -15.71 7.83
CA LEU A 243 -19.73 -15.21 7.49
C LEU A 243 -18.92 -16.26 6.75
N ILE A 244 -18.82 -17.49 7.30
CA ILE A 244 -18.07 -18.59 6.69
C ILE A 244 -18.58 -18.89 5.28
N LYS A 245 -19.91 -19.02 5.12
CA LYS A 245 -20.52 -19.29 3.81
C LYS A 245 -20.21 -18.21 2.79
N ALA A 246 -20.26 -16.94 3.19
CA ALA A 246 -19.95 -15.83 2.30
C ALA A 246 -18.46 -15.83 1.89
N ILE A 247 -17.54 -16.11 2.82
CA ILE A 247 -16.11 -16.23 2.56
C ILE A 247 -15.83 -17.44 1.63
N GLU A 248 -16.46 -18.59 1.87
CA GLU A 248 -16.26 -19.78 1.03
C GLU A 248 -16.66 -19.52 -0.42
N ILE A 249 -17.82 -18.91 -0.66
CA ILE A 249 -18.26 -18.57 -2.01
C ILE A 249 -17.34 -17.52 -2.65
N HIS A 250 -16.86 -16.55 -1.86
CA HIS A 250 -15.88 -15.56 -2.33
C HIS A 250 -14.59 -16.23 -2.78
N GLU A 251 -13.99 -17.07 -1.94
CA GLU A 251 -12.75 -17.80 -2.22
C GLU A 251 -12.87 -18.73 -3.43
N GLU A 252 -13.98 -19.46 -3.56
CA GLU A 252 -14.26 -20.30 -4.72
C GLU A 252 -14.38 -19.47 -6.01
N THR A 253 -15.01 -18.30 -5.94
CA THR A 253 -15.15 -17.40 -7.09
C THR A 253 -13.79 -16.87 -7.55
N ILE A 254 -12.96 -16.43 -6.62
CA ILE A 254 -11.60 -15.95 -6.93
C ILE A 254 -10.70 -17.12 -7.37
N GLY A 255 -10.78 -18.25 -6.67
CA GLY A 255 -10.03 -19.46 -7.01
C GLY A 255 -10.28 -19.94 -8.44
N TYR A 256 -11.54 -19.95 -8.87
CA TYR A 256 -11.92 -20.28 -10.26
C TYR A 256 -11.26 -19.33 -11.29
N LEU A 257 -11.24 -18.03 -11.02
CA LEU A 257 -10.64 -17.03 -11.92
C LEU A 257 -9.11 -17.15 -11.99
N LEU A 258 -8.48 -17.60 -10.92
CA LEU A 258 -7.03 -17.76 -10.83
C LEU A 258 -6.56 -19.15 -11.22
N ASP A 259 -7.48 -20.09 -11.43
CA ASP A 259 -7.18 -21.53 -11.58
C ASP A 259 -6.33 -22.05 -10.39
N ARG A 260 -6.82 -21.76 -9.19
CA ARG A 260 -6.18 -22.13 -7.92
C ARG A 260 -7.23 -22.59 -6.93
N ASP A 261 -6.90 -23.66 -6.21
CA ASP A 261 -7.72 -24.07 -5.06
C ASP A 261 -7.68 -23.01 -3.95
N PRO A 262 -8.81 -22.76 -3.27
CA PRO A 262 -8.83 -21.97 -2.05
C PRO A 262 -7.80 -22.48 -1.04
N ILE A 263 -7.15 -21.57 -0.33
CA ILE A 263 -6.06 -21.89 0.62
C ILE A 263 -6.54 -22.85 1.71
N LYS A 264 -7.79 -22.76 2.14
CA LYS A 264 -8.43 -23.68 3.10
C LYS A 264 -8.29 -25.16 2.71
N LYS A 265 -8.28 -25.49 1.40
CA LYS A 265 -8.10 -26.86 0.91
C LYS A 265 -6.65 -27.37 1.03
N LYS A 266 -5.68 -26.49 1.23
CA LYS A 266 -4.26 -26.83 1.35
C LYS A 266 -3.81 -27.11 2.79
N ALA A 267 -4.77 -27.23 3.72
CA ALA A 267 -4.59 -27.53 5.13
C ALA A 267 -3.76 -26.52 5.93
N ILE A 268 -4.43 -25.67 6.68
CA ILE A 268 -3.90 -25.24 7.98
C ILE A 268 -4.28 -26.36 8.93
N PRO A 269 -3.34 -27.10 9.56
CA PRO A 269 -3.70 -27.98 10.65
C PRO A 269 -4.41 -27.13 11.70
N VAL A 270 -5.64 -27.50 12.02
CA VAL A 270 -6.32 -26.90 13.18
C VAL A 270 -5.52 -27.41 14.39
N LEU A 271 -4.78 -26.50 15.02
CA LEU A 271 -4.12 -26.73 16.31
C LEU A 271 -5.17 -26.84 17.41
#